data_95bb2689542ce5d39eecbc6336fab7ad
#
_entry.id   95bb2689542ce5d39eecbc6336fab7ad
#
_cell.length_a   1.000
_cell.length_b   1.000
_cell.length_c   1.000
_cell.angle_alpha   90.00
_cell.angle_beta   90.00
_cell.angle_gamma   90.00
#
_symmetry.space_group_name_H-M   'P 1'
#
loop_
_entity.id
_entity.type
_entity.pdbx_description
1 polymer ?
#
loop_
_entity_poly.entity_id
_entity_poly.type
_entity_poly.pdbx_seq_one_letter_code
_entity_poly.pdbx_strand_id
1 'polypeptide(L)'
;MADQPTTIKLSGIADAIAREFEDEDSITCYLGSNAATPTAVIEHLTEAIKAGAPRLPFIRMAHILLQGPVPYVEPGLQDRIMTFSIFSAGEVRKAANEGRAYYLPCTLANLDSLLGKGRPFAPDLAIFKVRPHEITGEYSLGLSVEAMHTAIDQARCVIAELDFSMPFTEGQSIIDAQSIDYLIDDDEVKSVYAFPGPDFDNLPPEDARIGELVTENFVYDGVTLQAGIGQIPDAVVGSIQRAGYKDLGIQTELYGDGLMMLQKSGIVTNRRKKQHKGYSTASLIMGSQELYEFVHMRAGVQMRPCTITNAAHVIRVNSPFISINTAMGVDLFGNVWADYIDARRYYSGVGGQPDFVRALNDPAYGVPIIALRSITDKGESKIAKVHPPGVSLTASAYDPVVIVTEYGIADLRGLTAGEKALAVASVAHPKFRDAYLRDLYEDPMFTKPIGYTLDRTPRGVKPYAGKIKIR
;
A
#
# COMPACT_ATOMS: atom_id res chain seq x y z
N MET A 1 9.51 40.15 0.11
CA MET A 1 8.58 39.38 0.97
C MET A 1 8.24 38.18 0.13
N ALA A 2 8.42 36.99 0.63
CA ALA A 2 7.99 35.80 -0.10
C ALA A 2 6.47 35.89 -0.30
N ASP A 3 5.99 35.60 -1.51
CA ASP A 3 4.57 35.60 -1.79
C ASP A 3 3.89 34.53 -0.90
N GLN A 4 2.95 34.98 -0.07
CA GLN A 4 2.14 34.09 0.75
C GLN A 4 1.00 33.53 -0.09
N PRO A 5 0.55 32.30 0.14
CA PRO A 5 -0.56 31.75 -0.61
C PRO A 5 -1.83 32.60 -0.47
N THR A 6 -2.62 32.65 -1.52
CA THR A 6 -3.93 33.34 -1.49
C THR A 6 -4.92 32.49 -0.68
N THR A 7 -5.39 33.04 0.43
CA THR A 7 -6.41 32.33 1.25
C THR A 7 -7.78 32.41 0.58
N ILE A 8 -8.44 31.27 0.44
CA ILE A 8 -9.80 31.13 -0.11
C ILE A 8 -10.68 30.27 0.80
N LYS A 9 -12.00 30.37 0.60
CA LYS A 9 -12.98 29.46 1.18
C LYS A 9 -13.25 28.28 0.23
N LEU A 10 -13.77 27.17 0.75
CA LEU A 10 -14.17 26.02 -0.05
C LEU A 10 -15.09 26.39 -1.22
N SER A 11 -16.04 27.31 -0.98
CA SER A 11 -16.94 27.82 -2.02
C SER A 11 -16.22 28.53 -3.17
N GLY A 12 -14.99 29.00 -2.98
CA GLY A 12 -14.18 29.69 -3.99
C GLY A 12 -13.28 28.78 -4.82
N ILE A 13 -13.24 27.49 -4.53
CA ILE A 13 -12.31 26.57 -5.20
C ILE A 13 -12.58 26.44 -6.72
N ALA A 14 -13.84 26.36 -7.11
CA ALA A 14 -14.22 26.26 -8.52
C ALA A 14 -13.84 27.53 -9.30
N ASP A 15 -14.03 28.72 -8.69
CA ASP A 15 -13.64 30.00 -9.30
C ASP A 15 -12.11 30.12 -9.42
N ALA A 16 -11.35 29.63 -8.43
CA ALA A 16 -9.90 29.61 -8.50
C ALA A 16 -9.42 28.72 -9.67
N ILE A 17 -9.93 27.48 -9.77
CA ILE A 17 -9.60 26.57 -10.88
C ILE A 17 -10.02 27.15 -12.24
N ALA A 18 -11.24 27.72 -12.36
CA ALA A 18 -11.72 28.31 -13.60
C ALA A 18 -10.85 29.48 -14.05
N ARG A 19 -10.31 30.30 -13.13
CA ARG A 19 -9.43 31.42 -13.44
C ARG A 19 -8.05 30.95 -13.90
N GLU A 20 -7.46 29.97 -13.21
CA GLU A 20 -6.11 29.48 -13.53
C GLU A 20 -6.08 28.71 -14.86
N PHE A 21 -7.20 28.18 -15.29
CA PHE A 21 -7.32 27.29 -16.44
C PHE A 21 -8.39 27.76 -17.46
N GLU A 22 -8.60 29.08 -17.58
CA GLU A 22 -9.67 29.65 -18.43
C GLU A 22 -9.55 29.28 -19.92
N ASP A 23 -8.31 29.12 -20.41
CA ASP A 23 -8.00 28.79 -21.80
C ASP A 23 -7.85 27.27 -22.05
N GLU A 24 -7.99 26.43 -21.01
CA GLU A 24 -7.79 24.99 -21.12
C GLU A 24 -9.10 24.22 -21.33
N ASP A 25 -9.11 23.29 -22.26
CA ASP A 25 -10.23 22.37 -22.44
C ASP A 25 -10.15 21.19 -21.48
N SER A 26 -8.95 20.77 -21.04
CA SER A 26 -8.71 19.64 -20.15
C SER A 26 -7.46 19.84 -19.33
N ILE A 27 -7.52 19.45 -18.06
CA ILE A 27 -6.40 19.45 -17.09
C ILE A 27 -6.25 18.10 -16.41
N THR A 28 -5.03 17.81 -15.95
CA THR A 28 -4.76 16.70 -15.05
C THR A 28 -4.61 17.23 -13.63
N CYS A 29 -5.42 16.73 -12.71
CA CYS A 29 -5.33 17.02 -11.28
C CYS A 29 -4.77 15.80 -10.55
N TYR A 30 -3.72 16.02 -9.73
CA TYR A 30 -3.32 15.02 -8.73
C TYR A 30 -3.93 15.37 -7.38
N LEU A 31 -4.70 14.43 -6.83
CA LEU A 31 -5.41 14.60 -5.57
C LEU A 31 -4.70 13.83 -4.45
N GLY A 32 -4.36 14.51 -3.37
CA GLY A 32 -3.85 13.89 -2.15
C GLY A 32 -4.80 12.83 -1.60
N SER A 33 -4.28 11.78 -1.01
CA SER A 33 -5.04 10.56 -0.80
C SER A 33 -4.88 9.95 0.60
N ASN A 34 -5.30 8.72 0.78
CA ASN A 34 -5.27 7.96 2.02
C ASN A 34 -6.05 8.64 3.16
N ALA A 35 -5.56 8.57 4.39
CA ALA A 35 -6.21 9.19 5.54
C ALA A 35 -6.35 10.72 5.40
N ALA A 36 -5.51 11.36 4.57
CA ALA A 36 -5.53 12.79 4.28
C ALA A 36 -6.35 13.17 3.04
N THR A 37 -7.31 12.35 2.61
CA THR A 37 -8.20 12.67 1.48
C THR A 37 -8.92 14.01 1.73
N PRO A 38 -8.84 15.00 0.82
CA PRO A 38 -9.47 16.32 0.98
C PRO A 38 -10.96 16.26 0.64
N THR A 39 -11.76 15.62 1.51
CA THR A 39 -13.17 15.27 1.25
C THR A 39 -14.04 16.50 1.03
N ALA A 40 -13.83 17.59 1.79
CA ALA A 40 -14.61 18.81 1.62
C ALA A 40 -14.39 19.44 0.24
N VAL A 41 -13.14 19.45 -0.23
CA VAL A 41 -12.80 19.90 -1.60
C VAL A 41 -13.50 19.03 -2.65
N ILE A 42 -13.47 17.70 -2.47
CA ILE A 42 -14.15 16.74 -3.39
C ILE A 42 -15.64 17.05 -3.47
N GLU A 43 -16.30 17.27 -2.33
CA GLU A 43 -17.74 17.59 -2.26
C GLU A 43 -18.05 18.92 -2.97
N HIS A 44 -17.34 20.00 -2.63
CA HIS A 44 -17.57 21.34 -3.23
C HIS A 44 -17.27 21.35 -4.74
N LEU A 45 -16.20 20.73 -5.17
CA LEU A 45 -15.86 20.63 -6.60
C LEU A 45 -16.94 19.84 -7.36
N THR A 46 -17.45 18.77 -6.78
CA THR A 46 -18.52 17.97 -7.40
C THR A 46 -19.79 18.80 -7.55
N GLU A 47 -20.19 19.57 -6.54
CA GLU A 47 -21.37 20.42 -6.62
C GLU A 47 -21.20 21.54 -7.67
N ALA A 48 -20.03 22.14 -7.79
CA ALA A 48 -19.73 23.11 -8.84
C ALA A 48 -19.81 22.48 -10.25
N ILE A 49 -19.29 21.28 -10.42
CA ILE A 49 -19.40 20.52 -11.68
C ILE A 49 -20.89 20.24 -12.03
N LYS A 50 -21.69 19.81 -11.06
CA LYS A 50 -23.14 19.57 -11.23
C LYS A 50 -23.89 20.85 -11.59
N ALA A 51 -23.56 21.97 -10.96
CA ALA A 51 -24.15 23.26 -11.24
C ALA A 51 -23.77 23.83 -12.62
N GLY A 52 -22.64 23.40 -13.19
CA GLY A 52 -22.13 23.85 -14.47
C GLY A 52 -21.61 25.31 -14.48
N ALA A 53 -21.42 25.91 -13.32
CA ALA A 53 -20.90 27.27 -13.15
C ALA A 53 -19.97 27.34 -11.91
N PRO A 54 -18.77 27.94 -12.04
CA PRO A 54 -18.17 28.45 -13.29
C PRO A 54 -17.88 27.35 -14.31
N ARG A 55 -17.56 27.72 -15.54
CA ARG A 55 -17.08 26.75 -16.56
C ARG A 55 -15.73 26.22 -16.11
N LEU A 56 -15.66 24.91 -15.83
CA LEU A 56 -14.43 24.20 -15.52
C LEU A 56 -13.94 23.42 -16.76
N PRO A 57 -12.61 23.28 -16.95
CA PRO A 57 -12.08 22.34 -17.94
C PRO A 57 -12.50 20.90 -17.59
N PHE A 58 -12.37 19.98 -18.54
CA PHE A 58 -12.47 18.54 -18.24
C PHE A 58 -11.35 18.13 -17.27
N ILE A 59 -11.69 17.50 -16.14
CA ILE A 59 -10.72 17.15 -15.11
C ILE A 59 -10.36 15.66 -15.18
N ARG A 60 -9.10 15.36 -15.45
CA ARG A 60 -8.50 14.04 -15.32
C ARG A 60 -7.96 13.89 -13.90
N MET A 61 -8.76 13.31 -12.99
CA MET A 61 -8.42 13.19 -11.57
C MET A 61 -7.56 11.95 -11.32
N ALA A 62 -6.27 12.12 -11.03
CA ALA A 62 -5.34 11.06 -10.67
C ALA A 62 -5.11 11.03 -9.15
N HIS A 63 -5.10 9.85 -8.54
CA HIS A 63 -4.88 9.66 -7.10
C HIS A 63 -4.47 8.21 -6.78
N ILE A 64 -3.95 7.98 -5.57
CA ILE A 64 -3.70 6.62 -5.07
C ILE A 64 -5.01 6.09 -4.45
N LEU A 65 -5.21 6.21 -3.16
CA LEU A 65 -6.34 5.63 -2.44
C LEU A 65 -7.19 6.73 -1.80
N LEU A 66 -8.43 6.92 -2.21
CA LEU A 66 -9.34 7.87 -1.55
C LEU A 66 -10.11 7.18 -0.43
N GLN A 67 -10.29 7.91 0.67
CA GLN A 67 -11.15 7.54 1.78
C GLN A 67 -12.40 8.44 1.79
N GLY A 68 -13.51 7.88 2.28
CA GLY A 68 -14.78 8.60 2.39
C GLY A 68 -15.57 8.72 1.08
N PRO A 69 -16.55 9.63 1.03
CA PRO A 69 -17.38 9.87 -0.13
C PRO A 69 -16.58 10.42 -1.32
N VAL A 70 -16.88 9.91 -2.51
CA VAL A 70 -16.28 10.37 -3.78
C VAL A 70 -17.41 10.64 -4.79
N PRO A 71 -18.23 11.67 -4.58
CA PRO A 71 -19.47 11.89 -5.33
C PRO A 71 -19.24 12.18 -6.82
N TYR A 72 -18.07 12.62 -7.24
CA TYR A 72 -17.79 12.85 -8.65
C TYR A 72 -17.68 11.54 -9.48
N VAL A 73 -17.64 10.36 -8.86
CA VAL A 73 -17.73 9.08 -9.60
C VAL A 73 -19.18 8.61 -9.83
N GLU A 74 -20.18 9.39 -9.40
CA GLU A 74 -21.58 9.13 -9.70
C GLU A 74 -21.86 9.07 -11.21
N PRO A 75 -22.90 8.34 -11.64
CA PRO A 75 -23.30 8.33 -13.05
C PRO A 75 -23.64 9.73 -13.59
N GLY A 76 -23.21 10.02 -14.82
CA GLY A 76 -23.56 11.26 -15.52
C GLY A 76 -22.57 12.41 -15.37
N LEU A 77 -21.43 12.22 -14.67
CA LEU A 77 -20.38 13.22 -14.54
C LEU A 77 -19.12 12.93 -15.38
N GLN A 78 -19.08 11.77 -16.05
CA GLN A 78 -17.86 11.25 -16.71
C GLN A 78 -17.44 12.07 -17.95
N ASP A 79 -18.31 12.93 -18.47
CA ASP A 79 -18.00 13.92 -19.51
C ASP A 79 -17.39 15.22 -18.98
N ARG A 80 -17.35 15.39 -17.66
CA ARG A 80 -16.80 16.59 -16.97
C ARG A 80 -15.60 16.26 -16.11
N ILE A 81 -15.62 15.07 -15.47
CA ILE A 81 -14.53 14.60 -14.59
C ILE A 81 -14.38 13.09 -14.73
N MET A 82 -13.15 12.63 -14.92
CA MET A 82 -12.82 11.22 -15.02
C MET A 82 -11.72 10.84 -14.03
N THR A 83 -11.98 9.77 -13.29
CA THR A 83 -11.06 9.23 -12.28
C THR A 83 -10.06 8.26 -12.89
N PHE A 84 -8.79 8.42 -12.52
CA PHE A 84 -7.67 7.54 -12.82
C PHE A 84 -7.03 7.11 -11.49
N SER A 85 -7.46 5.96 -10.99
CA SER A 85 -7.07 5.47 -9.67
C SER A 85 -5.89 4.51 -9.77
N ILE A 86 -4.81 4.79 -9.04
CA ILE A 86 -3.63 3.90 -8.94
C ILE A 86 -3.89 2.79 -7.92
N PHE A 87 -4.70 3.07 -6.90
CA PHE A 87 -5.16 2.09 -5.92
C PHE A 87 -6.62 2.40 -5.55
N SER A 88 -7.52 1.47 -5.81
CA SER A 88 -8.96 1.71 -5.68
C SER A 88 -9.56 1.06 -4.44
N ALA A 89 -10.41 1.79 -3.73
CA ALA A 89 -11.26 1.27 -2.64
C ALA A 89 -12.67 1.90 -2.72
N GLY A 90 -13.58 1.43 -1.90
CA GLY A 90 -14.92 2.01 -1.72
C GLY A 90 -15.64 2.32 -3.04
N GLU A 91 -16.10 3.56 -3.17
CA GLU A 91 -16.88 4.05 -4.31
C GLU A 91 -16.09 4.06 -5.62
N VAL A 92 -14.79 4.38 -5.56
CA VAL A 92 -13.92 4.38 -6.74
C VAL A 92 -13.78 2.96 -7.31
N ARG A 93 -13.61 1.95 -6.44
CA ARG A 93 -13.59 0.53 -6.87
C ARG A 93 -14.89 0.13 -7.56
N LYS A 94 -16.03 0.52 -6.97
CA LYS A 94 -17.35 0.27 -7.56
C LYS A 94 -17.45 0.93 -8.92
N ALA A 95 -17.09 2.20 -9.03
CA ALA A 95 -17.13 2.95 -10.29
C ALA A 95 -16.21 2.34 -11.35
N ALA A 96 -15.00 1.88 -10.98
CA ALA A 96 -14.08 1.23 -11.90
C ALA A 96 -14.65 -0.09 -12.45
N ASN A 97 -15.26 -0.90 -11.58
CA ASN A 97 -15.90 -2.17 -11.97
C ASN A 97 -17.19 -1.95 -12.81
N GLU A 98 -17.76 -0.76 -12.79
CA GLU A 98 -18.92 -0.36 -13.61
C GLU A 98 -18.53 0.47 -14.84
N GLY A 99 -17.24 0.67 -15.12
CA GLY A 99 -16.73 1.41 -16.29
C GLY A 99 -16.82 2.93 -16.16
N ARG A 100 -16.97 3.49 -14.94
CA ARG A 100 -17.07 4.93 -14.64
C ARG A 100 -15.79 5.53 -14.06
N ALA A 101 -14.77 4.73 -13.85
CA ALA A 101 -13.43 5.14 -13.45
C ALA A 101 -12.41 4.22 -14.12
N TYR A 102 -11.18 4.68 -14.25
CA TYR A 102 -10.09 3.88 -14.79
C TYR A 102 -9.14 3.43 -13.67
N TYR A 103 -8.76 2.15 -13.70
CA TYR A 103 -7.62 1.67 -12.95
C TYR A 103 -6.34 1.95 -13.74
N LEU A 104 -5.38 2.60 -13.09
CA LEU A 104 -4.09 2.96 -13.65
C LEU A 104 -3.00 2.08 -13.02
N PRO A 105 -2.61 0.96 -13.65
CA PRO A 105 -1.67 0.03 -13.09
C PRO A 105 -0.26 0.64 -13.04
N CYS A 106 0.19 0.94 -11.83
CA CYS A 106 1.52 1.47 -11.56
C CYS A 106 2.01 0.98 -10.20
N THR A 107 3.28 0.62 -10.09
CA THR A 107 3.91 0.41 -8.79
C THR A 107 4.33 1.74 -8.19
N LEU A 108 4.36 1.82 -6.87
CA LEU A 108 4.56 3.10 -6.20
C LEU A 108 6.00 3.64 -6.30
N ALA A 109 7.00 2.77 -6.53
CA ALA A 109 8.34 3.22 -6.87
C ALA A 109 8.41 3.94 -8.24
N ASN A 110 7.42 3.72 -9.12
CA ASN A 110 7.41 4.23 -10.49
C ASN A 110 6.43 5.39 -10.71
N LEU A 111 5.93 6.04 -9.67
CA LEU A 111 4.96 7.15 -9.79
C LEU A 111 5.48 8.27 -10.69
N ASP A 112 6.75 8.58 -10.64
CA ASP A 112 7.36 9.61 -11.52
C ASP A 112 7.31 9.26 -13.01
N SER A 113 7.14 7.98 -13.36
CA SER A 113 6.93 7.57 -14.76
C SER A 113 5.55 7.97 -15.30
N LEU A 114 4.61 8.25 -14.41
CA LEU A 114 3.26 8.72 -14.74
C LEU A 114 3.12 10.24 -14.55
N LEU A 115 3.64 10.76 -13.43
CA LEU A 115 3.39 12.11 -12.94
C LEU A 115 4.52 13.09 -13.23
N GLY A 116 5.72 12.61 -13.56
CA GLY A 116 6.88 13.45 -13.82
C GLY A 116 6.74 14.28 -15.10
N LYS A 117 7.67 15.21 -15.32
CA LYS A 117 7.65 16.16 -16.44
C LYS A 117 7.52 15.47 -17.79
N GLY A 118 6.51 15.90 -18.56
CA GLY A 118 6.23 15.37 -19.90
C GLY A 118 5.66 13.95 -19.90
N ARG A 119 5.19 13.45 -18.75
CA ARG A 119 4.54 12.14 -18.61
C ARG A 119 3.02 12.26 -18.82
N PRO A 120 2.32 11.13 -19.10
CA PRO A 120 0.92 11.16 -19.48
C PRO A 120 -0.05 11.74 -18.45
N PHE A 121 0.34 11.74 -17.17
CA PHE A 121 -0.42 12.26 -16.05
C PHE A 121 0.35 13.33 -15.27
N ALA A 122 1.32 14.03 -15.90
CA ALA A 122 1.94 15.18 -15.29
C ALA A 122 0.84 16.17 -14.86
N PRO A 123 0.74 16.52 -13.56
CA PRO A 123 -0.37 17.32 -13.08
C PRO A 123 -0.25 18.79 -13.54
N ASP A 124 -1.36 19.37 -13.96
CA ASP A 124 -1.54 20.82 -14.12
C ASP A 124 -2.01 21.43 -12.80
N LEU A 125 -2.72 20.65 -11.97
CA LEU A 125 -3.29 21.02 -10.69
C LEU A 125 -2.94 19.97 -9.63
N ALA A 126 -2.51 20.42 -8.46
CA ALA A 126 -2.34 19.58 -7.28
C ALA A 126 -3.26 20.05 -6.15
N ILE A 127 -4.01 19.13 -5.53
CA ILE A 127 -4.91 19.41 -4.40
C ILE A 127 -4.62 18.43 -3.27
N PHE A 128 -4.36 18.93 -2.05
CA PHE A 128 -4.04 18.09 -0.90
C PHE A 128 -4.27 18.80 0.42
N LYS A 129 -4.17 18.06 1.53
CA LYS A 129 -4.23 18.62 2.89
C LYS A 129 -2.85 18.99 3.41
N VAL A 130 -2.80 20.03 4.24
CA VAL A 130 -1.60 20.45 4.96
C VAL A 130 -1.90 20.79 6.41
N ARG A 131 -0.93 20.55 7.29
CA ARG A 131 -0.90 21.05 8.66
C ARG A 131 0.16 22.15 8.77
N PRO A 132 -0.16 23.36 9.23
CA PRO A 132 0.84 24.40 9.47
C PRO A 132 1.66 24.07 10.73
N HIS A 133 2.94 24.46 10.72
CA HIS A 133 3.76 24.50 11.92
C HIS A 133 3.44 25.77 12.72
N GLU A 134 3.22 25.63 14.03
CA GLU A 134 2.76 26.76 14.87
C GLU A 134 3.72 27.93 14.96
N ILE A 135 5.02 27.72 14.66
CA ILE A 135 6.07 28.72 14.87
C ILE A 135 6.80 29.08 13.56
N THR A 136 7.13 28.10 12.70
CA THR A 136 8.06 28.31 11.58
C THR A 136 7.38 28.83 10.32
N GLY A 137 6.05 28.69 10.20
CA GLY A 137 5.31 29.00 8.99
C GLY A 137 5.46 27.98 7.86
N GLU A 138 6.13 26.85 8.13
CA GLU A 138 6.20 25.70 7.24
C GLU A 138 4.89 24.90 7.28
N TYR A 139 4.65 24.11 6.25
CA TYR A 139 3.52 23.19 6.19
C TYR A 139 3.99 21.74 6.13
N SER A 140 3.25 20.84 6.74
CA SER A 140 3.46 19.40 6.61
C SER A 140 2.37 18.77 5.77
N LEU A 141 2.76 17.88 4.83
CA LEU A 141 1.86 16.99 4.09
C LEU A 141 1.24 15.91 5.00
N GLY A 142 1.64 15.88 6.26
CA GLY A 142 1.07 15.04 7.31
C GLY A 142 1.12 13.56 6.98
N LEU A 143 -0.06 12.95 6.78
CA LEU A 143 -0.23 11.50 6.68
C LEU A 143 0.08 10.91 5.29
N SER A 144 0.22 11.75 4.24
CA SER A 144 0.30 11.26 2.86
C SER A 144 1.31 12.08 2.06
N VAL A 145 2.56 11.59 2.00
CA VAL A 145 3.63 12.22 1.19
C VAL A 145 3.68 11.64 -0.21
N GLU A 146 3.51 10.35 -0.32
CA GLU A 146 3.34 9.55 -1.57
C GLU A 146 4.05 10.10 -2.83
N ALA A 147 3.33 10.77 -3.74
CA ALA A 147 3.83 11.43 -4.94
C ALA A 147 3.72 12.96 -4.88
N MET A 148 3.43 13.53 -3.69
CA MET A 148 3.08 14.94 -3.58
C MET A 148 4.19 15.89 -4.04
N HIS A 149 5.47 15.58 -3.77
CA HIS A 149 6.56 16.40 -4.26
C HIS A 149 6.57 16.50 -5.79
N THR A 150 6.45 15.35 -6.47
CA THR A 150 6.36 15.33 -7.93
C THR A 150 5.13 16.10 -8.42
N ALA A 151 4.00 15.95 -7.74
CA ALA A 151 2.77 16.66 -8.10
C ALA A 151 2.91 18.18 -7.92
N ILE A 152 3.45 18.63 -6.80
CA ILE A 152 3.70 20.04 -6.52
C ILE A 152 4.68 20.65 -7.53
N ASP A 153 5.79 19.95 -7.81
CA ASP A 153 6.84 20.42 -8.72
C ASP A 153 6.37 20.53 -10.19
N GLN A 154 5.35 19.77 -10.58
CA GLN A 154 4.82 19.79 -11.95
C GLN A 154 3.60 20.70 -12.12
N ALA A 155 2.80 20.86 -11.08
CA ALA A 155 1.54 21.61 -11.15
C ALA A 155 1.77 23.08 -11.45
N ARG A 156 0.93 23.64 -12.34
CA ARG A 156 0.83 25.07 -12.59
C ARG A 156 0.07 25.79 -11.47
N CYS A 157 -0.82 25.06 -10.79
CA CYS A 157 -1.60 25.55 -9.66
C CYS A 157 -1.59 24.52 -8.54
N VAL A 158 -1.30 24.98 -7.33
CA VAL A 158 -1.24 24.16 -6.12
C VAL A 158 -2.25 24.70 -5.10
N ILE A 159 -3.22 23.87 -4.73
CA ILE A 159 -4.26 24.19 -3.75
C ILE A 159 -4.09 23.30 -2.53
N ALA A 160 -3.89 23.89 -1.36
CA ALA A 160 -3.76 23.16 -0.10
C ALA A 160 -4.96 23.44 0.83
N GLU A 161 -5.52 22.39 1.43
CA GLU A 161 -6.58 22.46 2.44
C GLU A 161 -5.95 22.41 3.84
N LEU A 162 -6.16 23.45 4.66
CA LEU A 162 -5.69 23.47 6.05
C LEU A 162 -6.49 22.49 6.91
N ASP A 163 -5.78 21.57 7.57
CA ASP A 163 -6.40 20.64 8.50
C ASP A 163 -5.59 20.55 9.81
N PHE A 164 -6.12 21.17 10.85
CA PHE A 164 -5.51 21.15 12.19
C PHE A 164 -5.72 19.82 12.93
N SER A 165 -6.56 18.92 12.45
CA SER A 165 -6.69 17.56 12.99
C SER A 165 -5.57 16.62 12.52
N MET A 166 -4.92 16.94 11.38
CA MET A 166 -3.83 16.16 10.82
C MET A 166 -2.55 16.34 11.64
N PRO A 167 -1.73 15.29 11.89
CA PRO A 167 -0.45 15.47 12.56
C PRO A 167 0.53 16.24 11.67
N PHE A 168 1.37 17.08 12.28
CA PHE A 168 2.56 17.60 11.64
C PHE A 168 3.62 16.49 11.69
N THR A 169 3.98 15.92 10.55
CA THR A 169 4.98 14.85 10.45
C THR A 169 6.32 15.40 9.98
N GLU A 170 7.37 14.65 10.23
CA GLU A 170 8.74 15.04 9.99
C GLU A 170 9.31 14.42 8.70
N GLY A 171 10.45 14.93 8.27
CA GLY A 171 11.16 14.45 7.09
C GLY A 171 10.79 15.21 5.83
N GLN A 172 10.56 14.51 4.72
CA GLN A 172 10.16 15.14 3.46
C GLN A 172 8.64 15.39 3.37
N SER A 173 7.92 15.39 4.47
CA SER A 173 6.55 15.92 4.54
C SER A 173 6.52 17.44 4.62
N ILE A 174 7.63 18.08 4.97
CA ILE A 174 7.70 19.53 5.16
C ILE A 174 7.85 20.21 3.81
N ILE A 175 7.00 21.20 3.55
CA ILE A 175 7.00 22.04 2.34
C ILE A 175 6.95 23.52 2.72
N ASP A 176 7.48 24.37 1.85
CA ASP A 176 7.45 25.81 2.00
C ASP A 176 6.08 26.40 1.60
N ALA A 177 5.67 27.49 2.23
CA ALA A 177 4.45 28.23 1.88
C ALA A 177 4.45 28.70 0.41
N GLN A 178 5.62 28.99 -0.15
CA GLN A 178 5.78 29.41 -1.55
C GLN A 178 5.42 28.32 -2.58
N SER A 179 5.32 27.05 -2.14
CA SER A 179 4.90 25.94 -2.98
C SER A 179 3.38 25.84 -3.12
N ILE A 180 2.63 26.76 -2.50
CA ILE A 180 1.16 26.75 -2.45
C ILE A 180 0.66 28.06 -3.05
N ASP A 181 -0.21 28.00 -4.06
CA ASP A 181 -0.83 29.18 -4.66
C ASP A 181 -2.10 29.59 -3.90
N TYR A 182 -2.94 28.60 -3.56
CA TYR A 182 -4.18 28.82 -2.83
C TYR A 182 -4.24 27.97 -1.56
N LEU A 183 -4.61 28.62 -0.44
CA LEU A 183 -4.77 27.98 0.85
C LEU A 183 -6.25 28.03 1.25
N ILE A 184 -6.89 26.86 1.38
CA ILE A 184 -8.25 26.76 1.87
C ILE A 184 -8.22 26.78 3.39
N ASP A 185 -8.79 27.84 3.97
CA ASP A 185 -9.01 28.01 5.41
C ASP A 185 -10.50 28.17 5.66
N ASP A 186 -11.16 27.06 6.02
CA ASP A 186 -12.61 26.99 6.13
C ASP A 186 -13.05 26.08 7.27
N ASP A 187 -14.14 26.43 7.95
CA ASP A 187 -14.70 25.64 9.04
C ASP A 187 -15.37 24.34 8.56
N GLU A 188 -15.64 24.22 7.25
CA GLU A 188 -16.22 23.01 6.63
C GLU A 188 -15.17 21.95 6.28
N VAL A 189 -13.88 22.22 6.47
CA VAL A 189 -12.81 21.25 6.26
C VAL A 189 -13.06 20.00 7.11
N LYS A 190 -13.04 18.84 6.48
CA LYS A 190 -13.23 17.56 7.16
C LYS A 190 -11.92 17.09 7.78
N SER A 191 -12.00 16.56 9.02
CA SER A 191 -10.85 15.94 9.68
C SER A 191 -10.31 14.74 8.88
N VAL A 192 -9.04 14.42 9.10
CA VAL A 192 -8.43 13.19 8.55
C VAL A 192 -9.16 11.93 9.01
N TYR A 193 -9.12 10.88 8.19
CA TYR A 193 -9.74 9.60 8.50
C TYR A 193 -8.93 8.82 9.51
N ALA A 194 -9.54 8.44 10.64
CA ALA A 194 -8.98 7.52 11.61
C ALA A 194 -9.69 6.16 11.55
N PHE A 195 -8.95 5.11 11.85
CA PHE A 195 -9.40 3.73 11.79
C PHE A 195 -9.19 3.06 13.15
N PRO A 196 -9.92 1.98 13.47
CA PRO A 196 -9.65 1.21 14.66
C PRO A 196 -8.22 0.64 14.64
N GLY A 197 -7.53 0.68 15.77
CA GLY A 197 -6.27 -0.03 15.92
C GLY A 197 -6.45 -1.56 15.88
N PRO A 198 -5.35 -2.33 15.76
CA PRO A 198 -5.40 -3.78 15.68
C PRO A 198 -5.88 -4.40 17.01
N ASP A 199 -6.73 -5.42 16.91
CA ASP A 199 -7.17 -6.23 18.04
C ASP A 199 -6.35 -7.52 18.12
N PHE A 200 -5.26 -7.49 18.85
CA PHE A 200 -4.35 -8.64 19.00
C PHE A 200 -4.92 -9.79 19.83
N ASP A 201 -5.94 -9.53 20.64
CA ASP A 201 -6.53 -10.53 21.55
C ASP A 201 -7.56 -11.40 20.81
N ASN A 202 -8.15 -10.88 19.74
CA ASN A 202 -9.20 -11.54 18.96
C ASN A 202 -8.75 -11.91 17.53
N LEU A 203 -7.46 -12.16 17.32
CA LEU A 203 -6.97 -12.59 16.01
C LEU A 203 -7.55 -13.95 15.62
N PRO A 204 -7.99 -14.14 14.37
CA PRO A 204 -8.37 -15.47 13.86
C PRO A 204 -7.21 -16.45 14.03
N PRO A 205 -7.51 -17.71 14.43
CA PRO A 205 -6.48 -18.71 14.66
C PRO A 205 -5.55 -18.98 13.48
N GLU A 206 -6.06 -18.87 12.26
CA GLU A 206 -5.30 -19.00 11.02
C GLU A 206 -4.26 -17.89 10.89
N ASP A 207 -4.66 -16.65 11.15
CA ASP A 207 -3.78 -15.49 11.08
C ASP A 207 -2.71 -15.52 12.18
N ALA A 208 -3.10 -15.92 13.41
CA ALA A 208 -2.17 -16.10 14.50
C ALA A 208 -1.08 -17.14 14.16
N ARG A 209 -1.43 -18.26 13.53
CA ARG A 209 -0.48 -19.29 13.06
C ARG A 209 0.46 -18.74 11.99
N ILE A 210 -0.07 -17.98 11.03
CA ILE A 210 0.75 -17.32 10.01
C ILE A 210 1.73 -16.36 10.67
N GLY A 211 1.27 -15.57 11.65
CA GLY A 211 2.11 -14.67 12.43
C GLY A 211 3.26 -15.39 13.16
N GLU A 212 2.97 -16.52 13.82
CA GLU A 212 3.97 -17.37 14.48
C GLU A 212 5.00 -17.91 13.47
N LEU A 213 4.53 -18.49 12.35
CA LEU A 213 5.42 -19.03 11.31
C LEU A 213 6.35 -17.99 10.73
N VAL A 214 5.86 -16.79 10.43
CA VAL A 214 6.70 -15.68 9.92
C VAL A 214 7.73 -15.27 10.98
N THR A 215 7.27 -15.06 12.20
CA THR A 215 8.11 -14.55 13.28
C THR A 215 9.23 -15.52 13.66
N GLU A 216 8.89 -16.80 13.87
CA GLU A 216 9.86 -17.83 14.28
C GLU A 216 10.92 -18.17 13.22
N ASN A 217 10.58 -17.97 11.95
CA ASN A 217 11.45 -18.44 10.86
C ASN A 217 12.23 -17.33 10.17
N PHE A 218 11.79 -16.08 10.25
CA PHE A 218 12.37 -15.00 9.48
C PHE A 218 12.75 -13.78 10.30
N VAL A 219 12.14 -13.55 11.47
CA VAL A 219 12.46 -12.40 12.31
C VAL A 219 13.63 -12.70 13.24
N TYR A 220 14.54 -11.76 13.39
CA TYR A 220 15.67 -11.81 14.30
C TYR A 220 16.18 -10.41 14.61
N ASP A 221 17.01 -10.28 15.63
CA ASP A 221 17.52 -8.99 16.11
C ASP A 221 18.21 -8.17 15.01
N GLY A 222 17.73 -6.97 14.80
CA GLY A 222 18.32 -6.01 13.87
C GLY A 222 17.82 -6.09 12.44
N VAL A 223 16.87 -6.97 12.13
CA VAL A 223 16.24 -7.02 10.79
C VAL A 223 15.40 -5.76 10.52
N THR A 224 15.37 -5.31 9.28
CA THR A 224 14.48 -4.23 8.84
C THR A 224 13.19 -4.82 8.31
N LEU A 225 12.06 -4.22 8.68
CA LEU A 225 10.71 -4.69 8.35
C LEU A 225 10.00 -3.72 7.39
N GLN A 226 9.28 -4.28 6.43
CA GLN A 226 8.12 -3.70 5.79
C GLN A 226 6.93 -4.61 6.10
N ALA A 227 5.83 -4.02 6.55
CA ALA A 227 4.57 -4.72 6.73
C ALA A 227 3.43 -3.89 6.15
N GLY A 228 2.48 -4.56 5.48
CA GLY A 228 1.21 -3.96 5.10
C GLY A 228 0.32 -3.73 6.32
N ILE A 229 -0.94 -3.37 6.07
CA ILE A 229 -2.00 -3.30 7.07
C ILE A 229 -2.95 -4.49 6.92
N GLY A 230 -3.70 -4.79 7.98
CA GLY A 230 -4.71 -5.84 8.02
C GLY A 230 -4.35 -6.99 8.95
N GLN A 231 -5.26 -7.95 9.08
CA GLN A 231 -5.21 -8.99 10.10
C GLN A 231 -3.93 -9.83 10.10
N ILE A 232 -3.40 -10.20 8.94
CA ILE A 232 -2.19 -11.02 8.83
C ILE A 232 -0.93 -10.20 9.24
N PRO A 233 -0.65 -9.01 8.68
CA PRO A 233 0.42 -8.15 9.18
C PRO A 233 0.31 -7.86 10.68
N ASP A 234 -0.89 -7.60 11.20
CA ASP A 234 -1.12 -7.38 12.63
C ASP A 234 -0.78 -8.62 13.46
N ALA A 235 -1.14 -9.81 12.98
CA ALA A 235 -0.78 -11.06 13.64
C ALA A 235 0.74 -11.28 13.72
N VAL A 236 1.47 -10.92 12.65
CA VAL A 236 2.94 -10.97 12.65
C VAL A 236 3.51 -9.99 13.67
N VAL A 237 3.03 -8.74 13.67
CA VAL A 237 3.47 -7.71 14.64
C VAL A 237 3.20 -8.16 16.08
N GLY A 238 2.00 -8.67 16.37
CA GLY A 238 1.67 -9.20 17.69
C GLY A 238 2.57 -10.37 18.11
N SER A 239 2.94 -11.24 17.15
CA SER A 239 3.89 -12.33 17.41
C SER A 239 5.31 -11.82 17.67
N ILE A 240 5.79 -10.82 16.92
CA ILE A 240 7.08 -10.15 17.14
C ILE A 240 7.13 -9.53 18.55
N GLN A 241 6.06 -8.87 18.97
CA GLN A 241 5.98 -8.24 20.28
C GLN A 241 6.11 -9.26 21.43
N ARG A 242 5.45 -10.42 21.30
CA ARG A 242 5.55 -11.52 22.28
C ARG A 242 6.93 -12.18 22.30
N ALA A 243 7.60 -12.28 21.15
CA ALA A 243 8.91 -12.93 21.04
C ALA A 243 10.06 -12.10 21.64
N GLY A 244 9.90 -10.77 21.78
CA GLY A 244 10.87 -9.91 22.47
C GLY A 244 12.17 -9.66 21.70
N TYR A 245 12.13 -9.66 20.37
CA TYR A 245 13.27 -9.26 19.52
C TYR A 245 13.72 -7.83 19.78
N LYS A 246 14.94 -7.49 19.35
CA LYS A 246 15.57 -6.19 19.64
C LYS A 246 16.16 -5.58 18.38
N ASP A 247 16.22 -4.24 18.43
CA ASP A 247 16.92 -3.44 17.42
C ASP A 247 16.38 -3.56 16.00
N LEU A 248 15.09 -3.86 15.86
CA LEU A 248 14.47 -3.90 14.55
C LEU A 248 14.50 -2.51 13.89
N GLY A 249 14.47 -2.50 12.57
CA GLY A 249 14.28 -1.30 11.74
C GLY A 249 12.94 -1.31 11.04
N ILE A 250 12.42 -0.13 10.68
CA ILE A 250 11.25 0.02 9.84
C ILE A 250 11.62 0.84 8.60
N GLN A 251 11.33 0.26 7.45
CA GLN A 251 11.25 0.93 6.14
C GLN A 251 10.05 0.36 5.41
N THR A 252 9.01 1.15 5.28
CA THR A 252 7.73 0.68 4.77
C THR A 252 7.12 1.73 3.85
N GLU A 253 6.17 1.34 3.03
CA GLU A 253 5.29 2.25 2.31
C GLU A 253 4.29 2.86 3.29
N LEU A 254 3.57 2.00 4.01
CA LEU A 254 2.53 2.37 4.95
C LEU A 254 2.97 2.07 6.39
N TYR A 255 2.87 3.06 7.26
CA TYR A 255 3.13 2.95 8.69
C TYR A 255 1.80 2.93 9.43
N GLY A 256 1.52 1.82 10.11
CA GLY A 256 0.28 1.59 10.85
C GLY A 256 0.51 1.40 12.36
N ASP A 257 -0.59 1.20 13.08
CA ASP A 257 -0.60 1.03 14.55
C ASP A 257 0.32 -0.08 15.03
N GLY A 258 0.37 -1.22 14.35
CA GLY A 258 1.23 -2.33 14.72
C GLY A 258 2.71 -1.92 14.75
N LEU A 259 3.18 -1.21 13.72
CA LEU A 259 4.56 -0.72 13.67
C LEU A 259 4.84 0.36 14.73
N MET A 260 3.85 1.22 15.02
CA MET A 260 3.90 2.15 16.14
C MET A 260 4.12 1.41 17.47
N MET A 261 3.36 0.35 17.73
CA MET A 261 3.45 -0.41 18.98
C MET A 261 4.84 -1.05 19.14
N LEU A 262 5.44 -1.60 18.07
CA LEU A 262 6.82 -2.10 18.13
C LEU A 262 7.84 -0.99 18.43
N GLN A 263 7.59 0.22 17.94
CA GLN A 263 8.47 1.36 18.22
C GLN A 263 8.26 1.91 19.63
N LYS A 264 7.02 2.00 20.13
CA LYS A 264 6.70 2.41 21.50
C LYS A 264 7.29 1.44 22.54
N SER A 265 7.28 0.13 22.26
CA SER A 265 7.84 -0.90 23.15
C SER A 265 9.38 -0.97 23.13
N GLY A 266 10.06 -0.20 22.25
CA GLY A 266 11.51 -0.19 22.13
C GLY A 266 12.09 -1.39 21.36
N ILE A 267 11.26 -2.26 20.79
CA ILE A 267 11.67 -3.34 19.89
C ILE A 267 12.29 -2.75 18.63
N VAL A 268 11.66 -1.70 18.08
CA VAL A 268 12.16 -0.94 16.93
C VAL A 268 12.99 0.25 17.43
N THR A 269 14.28 0.23 17.10
CA THR A 269 15.21 1.34 17.39
C THR A 269 15.78 1.98 16.13
N ASN A 270 15.63 1.33 14.99
CA ASN A 270 16.20 1.74 13.69
C ASN A 270 17.74 1.93 13.68
N ARG A 271 18.44 1.60 14.76
CA ARG A 271 19.87 1.88 14.92
C ARG A 271 20.75 1.00 14.03
N ARG A 272 20.24 -0.14 13.55
CA ARG A 272 20.95 -1.04 12.64
C ARG A 272 20.69 -0.78 11.16
N LYS A 273 19.73 0.06 10.83
CA LYS A 273 19.54 0.52 9.44
C LYS A 273 20.81 1.22 8.95
N LYS A 274 21.13 1.04 7.67
CA LYS A 274 22.31 1.68 7.05
C LYS A 274 21.96 3.04 6.46
N GLN A 275 20.76 3.16 5.87
CA GLN A 275 20.20 4.42 5.41
C GLN A 275 19.03 4.83 6.31
N HIS A 276 18.87 6.11 6.59
CA HIS A 276 17.87 6.66 7.52
C HIS A 276 17.99 6.01 8.93
N LYS A 277 19.24 5.89 9.39
CA LYS A 277 19.56 5.31 10.70
C LYS A 277 18.92 6.11 11.84
N GLY A 278 18.25 5.43 12.75
CA GLY A 278 17.57 6.04 13.90
C GLY A 278 16.12 6.43 13.63
N TYR A 279 15.64 6.36 12.39
CA TYR A 279 14.27 6.74 12.04
C TYR A 279 13.51 5.59 11.38
N SER A 280 12.25 5.41 11.76
CA SER A 280 11.27 4.68 10.94
C SER A 280 10.97 5.53 9.71
N THR A 281 10.89 4.90 8.54
CA THR A 281 10.68 5.60 7.27
C THR A 281 9.43 5.08 6.59
N ALA A 282 8.53 5.99 6.19
CA ALA A 282 7.28 5.66 5.52
C ALA A 282 6.89 6.74 4.50
N SER A 283 5.96 6.40 3.58
CA SER A 283 5.34 7.35 2.64
C SER A 283 3.92 7.71 3.05
N LEU A 284 3.27 6.83 3.76
CA LEU A 284 1.88 6.89 4.15
C LEU A 284 1.74 6.50 5.62
N ILE A 285 0.81 7.14 6.30
CA ILE A 285 0.40 6.79 7.67
C ILE A 285 -1.11 6.61 7.67
N MET A 286 -1.58 5.46 8.16
CA MET A 286 -3.01 5.19 8.27
C MET A 286 -3.27 4.27 9.46
N GLY A 287 -4.16 4.69 10.36
CA GLY A 287 -4.52 3.93 11.54
C GLY A 287 -5.35 4.73 12.53
N SER A 288 -5.14 4.46 13.81
CA SER A 288 -5.92 5.05 14.90
C SER A 288 -5.54 6.51 15.19
N GLN A 289 -6.39 7.18 15.95
CA GLN A 289 -6.09 8.51 16.49
C GLN A 289 -4.82 8.48 17.36
N GLU A 290 -4.58 7.39 18.11
CA GLU A 290 -3.35 7.22 18.91
C GLU A 290 -2.11 7.20 18.03
N LEU A 291 -2.17 6.58 16.85
CA LEU A 291 -1.09 6.60 15.87
C LEU A 291 -0.80 8.04 15.40
N TYR A 292 -1.84 8.83 15.11
CA TYR A 292 -1.68 10.21 14.64
C TYR A 292 -1.08 11.11 15.71
N GLU A 293 -1.49 10.96 16.96
CA GLU A 293 -0.88 11.63 18.11
C GLU A 293 0.59 11.20 18.31
N PHE A 294 0.87 9.91 18.11
CA PHE A 294 2.24 9.39 18.25
C PHE A 294 3.20 9.96 17.22
N VAL A 295 2.77 10.15 15.97
CA VAL A 295 3.65 10.66 14.89
C VAL A 295 3.73 12.17 14.83
N HIS A 296 2.86 12.90 15.54
CA HIS A 296 2.86 14.35 15.57
C HIS A 296 4.18 14.89 16.15
N MET A 297 4.91 15.70 15.35
CA MET A 297 6.20 16.33 15.70
C MET A 297 7.24 15.34 16.23
N ARG A 298 7.23 14.08 15.73
CA ARG A 298 8.11 13.01 16.20
C ARG A 298 9.24 12.73 15.21
N ALA A 299 10.43 13.21 15.52
CA ALA A 299 11.63 13.03 14.70
C ALA A 299 12.01 11.54 14.45
N GLY A 300 11.56 10.61 15.30
CA GLY A 300 11.82 9.16 15.14
C GLY A 300 11.00 8.47 14.05
N VAL A 301 10.03 9.18 13.42
CA VAL A 301 9.26 8.72 12.26
C VAL A 301 9.40 9.80 11.19
N GLN A 302 9.95 9.44 10.04
CA GLN A 302 10.19 10.39 8.96
C GLN A 302 9.52 9.95 7.67
N MET A 303 8.77 10.87 7.09
CA MET A 303 8.08 10.66 5.83
C MET A 303 9.00 10.87 4.63
N ARG A 304 8.78 10.09 3.59
CA ARG A 304 9.49 10.17 2.30
C ARG A 304 8.52 9.85 1.15
N PRO A 305 8.74 10.37 -0.05
CA PRO A 305 7.98 9.94 -1.24
C PRO A 305 8.09 8.43 -1.48
N CYS A 306 7.06 7.84 -2.10
CA CYS A 306 7.07 6.42 -2.47
C CYS A 306 8.25 6.06 -3.38
N THR A 307 8.67 6.98 -4.24
CA THR A 307 9.84 6.82 -5.12
C THR A 307 11.17 6.67 -4.34
N ILE A 308 11.16 6.96 -3.04
CA ILE A 308 12.30 6.72 -2.13
C ILE A 308 12.04 5.49 -1.26
N THR A 309 10.89 5.40 -0.57
CA THR A 309 10.63 4.29 0.35
C THR A 309 10.59 2.94 -0.35
N ASN A 310 10.07 2.91 -1.58
CA ASN A 310 9.91 1.71 -2.40
C ASN A 310 11.07 1.48 -3.38
N ALA A 311 12.04 2.39 -3.44
CA ALA A 311 13.18 2.25 -4.33
C ALA A 311 14.04 1.02 -3.99
N ALA A 312 14.28 0.15 -4.95
CA ALA A 312 15.02 -1.09 -4.74
C ALA A 312 16.40 -0.88 -4.10
N HIS A 313 17.12 0.18 -4.46
CA HIS A 313 18.44 0.48 -3.89
C HIS A 313 18.34 0.91 -2.41
N VAL A 314 17.28 1.61 -2.00
CA VAL A 314 17.03 2.03 -0.62
C VAL A 314 16.59 0.83 0.24
N ILE A 315 15.77 -0.06 -0.30
CA ILE A 315 15.36 -1.31 0.36
C ILE A 315 16.61 -2.18 0.60
N ARG A 316 17.39 -2.44 -0.45
CA ARG A 316 18.57 -3.30 -0.40
C ARG A 316 19.67 -2.82 0.54
N VAL A 317 19.91 -1.52 0.62
CA VAL A 317 20.94 -0.96 1.51
C VAL A 317 20.60 -1.21 2.98
N ASN A 318 19.31 -1.29 3.33
CA ASN A 318 18.84 -1.56 4.70
C ASN A 318 18.75 -3.07 5.04
N SER A 319 19.42 -3.92 4.26
CA SER A 319 19.54 -5.35 4.54
C SER A 319 20.25 -5.62 5.86
N PRO A 320 19.87 -6.70 6.59
CA PRO A 320 18.86 -7.71 6.23
C PRO A 320 17.43 -7.18 6.32
N PHE A 321 16.58 -7.59 5.37
CA PHE A 321 15.25 -7.02 5.19
C PHE A 321 14.17 -8.12 5.06
N ILE A 322 12.98 -7.88 5.62
CA ILE A 322 11.80 -8.74 5.45
C ILE A 322 10.66 -7.86 4.96
N SER A 323 10.04 -8.24 3.86
CA SER A 323 8.78 -7.65 3.43
C SER A 323 7.63 -8.63 3.62
N ILE A 324 6.52 -8.17 4.23
CA ILE A 324 5.36 -8.98 4.56
C ILE A 324 4.15 -8.38 3.85
N ASN A 325 3.68 -9.09 2.84
CA ASN A 325 2.54 -8.69 2.02
C ASN A 325 1.51 -9.81 1.95
N THR A 326 0.28 -9.46 1.58
CA THR A 326 -0.80 -10.43 1.38
C THR A 326 -1.16 -10.53 -0.10
N ALA A 327 -1.96 -11.54 -0.48
CA ALA A 327 -2.42 -11.73 -1.84
C ALA A 327 -3.87 -12.23 -1.91
N MET A 328 -4.50 -11.99 -3.06
CA MET A 328 -5.76 -12.62 -3.41
C MET A 328 -5.58 -14.11 -3.68
N GLY A 329 -4.47 -14.48 -4.28
CA GLY A 329 -4.12 -15.87 -4.49
C GLY A 329 -2.72 -16.09 -5.05
N VAL A 330 -2.34 -17.35 -5.14
CA VAL A 330 -1.08 -17.86 -5.73
C VAL A 330 -1.37 -19.11 -6.54
N ASP A 331 -0.70 -19.29 -7.68
CA ASP A 331 -0.78 -20.58 -8.38
C ASP A 331 0.35 -21.53 -7.98
N LEU A 332 0.25 -22.79 -8.42
CA LEU A 332 1.24 -23.82 -8.09
C LEU A 332 2.66 -23.49 -8.58
N PHE A 333 2.83 -22.58 -9.54
CA PHE A 333 4.11 -22.20 -10.07
C PHE A 333 4.72 -20.98 -9.37
N GLY A 334 4.01 -20.39 -8.40
CA GLY A 334 4.45 -19.24 -7.62
C GLY A 334 4.10 -17.89 -8.26
N ASN A 335 3.16 -17.86 -9.21
CA ASN A 335 2.59 -16.61 -9.70
C ASN A 335 1.58 -16.07 -8.69
N VAL A 336 1.73 -14.82 -8.27
CA VAL A 336 0.93 -14.16 -7.23
C VAL A 336 0.10 -13.06 -7.86
N TRP A 337 -1.15 -12.90 -7.40
CA TRP A 337 -2.00 -11.76 -7.76
C TRP A 337 -2.64 -11.16 -6.50
N ALA A 338 -2.78 -9.84 -6.48
CA ALA A 338 -3.29 -9.12 -5.31
C ALA A 338 -4.34 -8.05 -5.62
N ASP A 339 -4.39 -7.54 -6.85
CA ASP A 339 -5.19 -6.37 -7.24
C ASP A 339 -6.50 -6.71 -7.98
N TYR A 340 -6.68 -7.97 -8.38
CA TYR A 340 -7.88 -8.45 -9.07
C TYR A 340 -8.54 -9.61 -8.33
N ILE A 341 -9.88 -9.64 -8.36
CA ILE A 341 -10.66 -10.83 -7.96
C ILE A 341 -10.72 -11.81 -9.14
N ASP A 342 -11.01 -11.32 -10.32
CA ASP A 342 -11.02 -12.03 -11.60
C ASP A 342 -10.76 -11.05 -12.76
N ALA A 343 -10.72 -11.54 -14.00
CA ALA A 343 -10.40 -10.76 -15.20
C ALA A 343 -11.26 -9.51 -15.44
N ARG A 344 -12.38 -9.35 -14.74
CA ARG A 344 -13.35 -8.27 -14.91
C ARG A 344 -13.62 -7.48 -13.64
N ARG A 345 -13.00 -7.86 -12.52
CA ARG A 345 -13.26 -7.22 -11.22
C ARG A 345 -11.98 -6.86 -10.52
N TYR A 346 -11.75 -5.57 -10.45
CA TYR A 346 -10.70 -4.98 -9.62
C TYR A 346 -11.04 -5.16 -8.13
N TYR A 347 -10.01 -5.37 -7.33
CA TYR A 347 -10.13 -5.33 -5.88
C TYR A 347 -9.48 -4.08 -5.30
N SER A 348 -8.26 -3.76 -5.73
CA SER A 348 -7.49 -2.63 -5.20
C SER A 348 -6.60 -2.01 -6.29
N GLY A 349 -5.37 -1.77 -6.00
CA GLY A 349 -4.24 -1.55 -6.85
C GLY A 349 -3.12 -2.48 -6.41
N VAL A 350 -2.04 -2.47 -7.14
CA VAL A 350 -0.88 -3.31 -6.84
C VAL A 350 -0.10 -2.79 -5.63
N GLY A 351 -0.17 -1.49 -5.33
CA GLY A 351 0.64 -0.83 -4.30
C GLY A 351 2.13 -0.99 -4.53
N GLY A 352 2.88 -1.07 -3.44
CA GLY A 352 4.33 -1.30 -3.46
C GLY A 352 4.75 -2.77 -3.36
N GLN A 353 3.82 -3.73 -3.31
CA GLN A 353 4.17 -5.16 -3.19
C GLN A 353 5.23 -5.60 -4.22
N PRO A 354 5.09 -5.31 -5.54
CA PRO A 354 6.11 -5.70 -6.53
C PRO A 354 7.46 -5.02 -6.30
N ASP A 355 7.47 -3.81 -5.77
CA ASP A 355 8.70 -3.06 -5.50
C ASP A 355 9.53 -3.77 -4.44
N PHE A 356 8.92 -4.13 -3.30
CA PHE A 356 9.58 -4.87 -2.22
C PHE A 356 9.96 -6.29 -2.65
N VAL A 357 9.06 -7.01 -3.34
CA VAL A 357 9.36 -8.36 -3.84
C VAL A 357 10.59 -8.35 -4.75
N ARG A 358 10.63 -7.47 -5.75
CA ARG A 358 11.74 -7.38 -6.71
C ARG A 358 13.03 -6.83 -6.10
N ALA A 359 12.92 -5.94 -5.11
CA ALA A 359 14.09 -5.48 -4.36
C ALA A 359 14.77 -6.63 -3.61
N LEU A 360 14.03 -7.62 -3.15
CA LEU A 360 14.49 -8.74 -2.33
C LEU A 360 14.65 -10.07 -3.10
N ASN A 361 14.64 -10.03 -4.43
CA ASN A 361 14.82 -11.23 -5.26
C ASN A 361 16.14 -11.95 -5.01
N ASP A 362 17.19 -11.22 -4.63
CA ASP A 362 18.45 -11.81 -4.19
C ASP A 362 18.40 -12.08 -2.68
N PRO A 363 18.55 -13.33 -2.22
CA PRO A 363 18.54 -13.69 -0.80
C PRO A 363 19.56 -12.94 0.06
N ALA A 364 20.62 -12.38 -0.54
CA ALA A 364 21.58 -11.55 0.17
C ALA A 364 20.99 -10.28 0.77
N TYR A 365 19.87 -9.80 0.21
CA TYR A 365 19.20 -8.60 0.71
C TYR A 365 18.09 -8.89 1.71
N GLY A 366 17.40 -10.03 1.58
CA GLY A 366 16.31 -10.33 2.50
C GLY A 366 15.32 -11.37 2.02
N VAL A 367 14.10 -11.28 2.56
CA VAL A 367 13.04 -12.27 2.34
C VAL A 367 11.74 -11.59 1.94
N PRO A 368 11.26 -11.76 0.70
CA PRO A 368 9.93 -11.32 0.31
C PRO A 368 8.90 -12.39 0.68
N ILE A 369 8.01 -12.07 1.63
CA ILE A 369 6.98 -12.97 2.13
C ILE A 369 5.62 -12.57 1.56
N ILE A 370 4.91 -13.56 1.01
CA ILE A 370 3.48 -13.49 0.68
C ILE A 370 2.74 -14.39 1.65
N ALA A 371 2.04 -13.78 2.59
CA ALA A 371 1.29 -14.46 3.63
C ALA A 371 -0.21 -14.39 3.34
N LEU A 372 -0.89 -15.53 3.30
CA LEU A 372 -2.30 -15.59 3.00
C LEU A 372 -2.96 -16.81 3.67
N ARG A 373 -4.22 -16.68 4.09
CA ARG A 373 -5.02 -17.87 4.44
C ARG A 373 -5.14 -18.76 3.20
N SER A 374 -5.10 -20.06 3.37
CA SER A 374 -5.16 -21.02 2.27
C SER A 374 -6.52 -21.08 1.57
N ILE A 375 -7.58 -20.62 2.26
CA ILE A 375 -8.95 -20.56 1.75
C ILE A 375 -9.58 -19.20 2.03
N THR A 376 -10.63 -18.87 1.28
CA THR A 376 -11.52 -17.74 1.53
C THR A 376 -12.53 -18.08 2.64
N ASP A 377 -13.25 -17.08 3.16
CA ASP A 377 -14.34 -17.29 4.12
C ASP A 377 -15.48 -18.16 3.54
N LYS A 378 -15.57 -18.28 2.22
CA LYS A 378 -16.50 -19.19 1.51
C LYS A 378 -15.96 -20.60 1.35
N GLY A 379 -14.75 -20.89 1.82
CA GLY A 379 -14.10 -22.20 1.71
C GLY A 379 -13.54 -22.52 0.32
N GLU A 380 -13.30 -21.49 -0.51
CA GLU A 380 -12.65 -21.62 -1.81
C GLU A 380 -11.12 -21.51 -1.65
N SER A 381 -10.37 -22.32 -2.42
CA SER A 381 -8.90 -22.27 -2.34
C SER A 381 -8.35 -20.95 -2.85
N LYS A 382 -7.43 -20.34 -2.10
CA LYS A 382 -6.60 -19.22 -2.57
C LYS A 382 -5.32 -19.68 -3.26
N ILE A 383 -5.09 -21.00 -3.28
CA ILE A 383 -4.05 -21.64 -4.08
C ILE A 383 -4.72 -22.26 -5.32
N ALA A 384 -4.38 -21.75 -6.50
CA ALA A 384 -4.95 -22.23 -7.77
C ALA A 384 -3.97 -23.18 -8.49
N LYS A 385 -4.49 -24.13 -9.28
CA LYS A 385 -3.63 -25.01 -10.11
C LYS A 385 -2.86 -24.20 -11.15
N VAL A 386 -3.54 -23.23 -11.77
CA VAL A 386 -2.97 -22.30 -12.77
C VAL A 386 -3.46 -20.90 -12.47
N HIS A 387 -2.67 -19.91 -12.86
CA HIS A 387 -3.02 -18.51 -12.74
C HIS A 387 -4.35 -18.21 -13.48
N PRO A 388 -5.29 -17.47 -12.86
CA PRO A 388 -6.54 -17.13 -13.50
C PRO A 388 -6.35 -16.31 -14.78
N PRO A 389 -6.98 -16.68 -15.91
CA PRO A 389 -6.85 -15.93 -17.16
C PRO A 389 -7.30 -14.47 -17.03
N GLY A 390 -6.51 -13.53 -17.58
CA GLY A 390 -6.85 -12.11 -17.61
C GLY A 390 -6.66 -11.35 -16.30
N VAL A 391 -6.09 -11.98 -15.29
CA VAL A 391 -5.70 -11.35 -14.02
C VAL A 391 -4.25 -10.89 -14.12
N SER A 392 -3.90 -9.75 -13.50
CA SER A 392 -2.52 -9.27 -13.43
C SER A 392 -1.64 -10.14 -12.53
N LEU A 393 -0.33 -10.02 -12.68
CA LEU A 393 0.65 -10.64 -11.80
C LEU A 393 1.32 -9.55 -10.95
N THR A 394 1.23 -9.68 -9.63
CA THR A 394 1.95 -8.80 -8.70
C THR A 394 3.33 -9.34 -8.37
N ALA A 395 3.52 -10.67 -8.42
CA ALA A 395 4.81 -11.34 -8.49
C ALA A 395 4.70 -12.52 -9.44
N SER A 396 5.70 -12.71 -10.29
CA SER A 396 5.76 -13.82 -11.25
C SER A 396 6.58 -14.98 -10.72
N ALA A 397 6.55 -16.11 -11.40
CA ALA A 397 7.40 -17.26 -11.10
C ALA A 397 8.93 -16.93 -11.14
N TYR A 398 9.30 -15.81 -11.77
CA TYR A 398 10.67 -15.27 -11.82
C TYR A 398 11.01 -14.34 -10.64
N ASP A 399 10.01 -13.98 -9.83
CA ASP A 399 10.15 -13.20 -8.60
C ASP A 399 9.96 -14.17 -7.40
N PRO A 400 10.98 -15.00 -7.03
CA PRO A 400 10.79 -16.06 -6.06
C PRO A 400 10.51 -15.49 -4.67
N VAL A 401 9.34 -15.82 -4.15
CA VAL A 401 8.83 -15.40 -2.84
C VAL A 401 8.79 -16.57 -1.87
N VAL A 402 8.59 -16.25 -0.60
CA VAL A 402 8.20 -17.23 0.42
C VAL A 402 6.69 -17.14 0.61
N ILE A 403 5.98 -18.24 0.35
CA ILE A 403 4.54 -18.35 0.61
C ILE A 403 4.34 -18.89 2.02
N VAL A 404 3.51 -18.20 2.82
CA VAL A 404 3.15 -18.64 4.17
C VAL A 404 1.64 -18.75 4.27
N THR A 405 1.16 -19.93 4.66
CA THR A 405 -0.24 -20.16 5.01
C THR A 405 -0.32 -20.67 6.44
N GLU A 406 -1.51 -20.84 6.98
CA GLU A 406 -1.73 -21.46 8.29
C GLU A 406 -1.27 -22.93 8.37
N TYR A 407 -0.95 -23.56 7.24
CA TYR A 407 -0.43 -24.93 7.16
C TYR A 407 1.08 -25.05 7.04
N GLY A 408 1.79 -23.94 6.82
CA GLY A 408 3.25 -23.97 6.75
C GLY A 408 3.84 -22.94 5.82
N ILE A 409 5.12 -23.11 5.54
CA ILE A 409 5.96 -22.26 4.71
C ILE A 409 6.34 -23.03 3.44
N ALA A 410 6.23 -22.39 2.29
CA ALA A 410 6.81 -22.82 1.02
C ALA A 410 7.80 -21.74 0.56
N ASP A 411 9.09 -21.98 0.78
CA ASP A 411 10.17 -21.13 0.31
C ASP A 411 10.51 -21.49 -1.14
N LEU A 412 10.08 -20.63 -2.07
CA LEU A 412 10.20 -20.89 -3.51
C LEU A 412 11.58 -20.50 -4.10
N ARG A 413 12.46 -19.91 -3.29
CA ARG A 413 13.76 -19.43 -3.72
C ARG A 413 14.68 -20.60 -4.06
N GLY A 414 15.27 -20.58 -5.25
CA GLY A 414 16.18 -21.62 -5.72
C GLY A 414 15.55 -22.99 -5.98
N LEU A 415 14.22 -23.06 -6.13
CA LEU A 415 13.48 -24.25 -6.51
C LEU A 415 13.27 -24.31 -8.03
N THR A 416 13.30 -25.51 -8.58
CA THR A 416 12.81 -25.78 -9.94
C THR A 416 11.30 -25.59 -10.03
N ALA A 417 10.73 -25.46 -11.22
CA ALA A 417 9.29 -25.32 -11.42
C ALA A 417 8.50 -26.47 -10.78
N GLY A 418 8.98 -27.70 -10.90
CA GLY A 418 8.37 -28.87 -10.27
C GLY A 418 8.43 -28.82 -8.74
N GLU A 419 9.57 -28.43 -8.17
CA GLU A 419 9.71 -28.25 -6.73
C GLU A 419 8.81 -27.12 -6.20
N LYS A 420 8.70 -25.99 -6.92
CA LYS A 420 7.79 -24.90 -6.56
C LYS A 420 6.35 -25.40 -6.46
N ALA A 421 5.88 -26.14 -7.47
CA ALA A 421 4.50 -26.59 -7.48
C ALA A 421 4.20 -27.58 -6.33
N LEU A 422 5.12 -28.48 -6.04
CA LEU A 422 4.99 -29.38 -4.89
C LEU A 422 5.02 -28.62 -3.57
N ALA A 423 5.90 -27.62 -3.45
CA ALA A 423 6.00 -26.80 -2.24
C ALA A 423 4.71 -25.99 -1.99
N VAL A 424 4.17 -25.31 -3.00
CA VAL A 424 2.93 -24.54 -2.88
C VAL A 424 1.74 -25.46 -2.60
N ALA A 425 1.63 -26.60 -3.30
CA ALA A 425 0.58 -27.61 -3.04
C ALA A 425 0.61 -28.10 -1.59
N SER A 426 1.80 -28.28 -1.00
CA SER A 426 1.98 -28.80 0.36
C SER A 426 1.46 -27.88 1.45
N VAL A 427 1.38 -26.56 1.21
CA VAL A 427 0.84 -25.58 2.16
C VAL A 427 -0.60 -25.19 1.87
N ALA A 428 -1.26 -25.89 0.92
CA ALA A 428 -2.68 -25.71 0.64
C ALA A 428 -3.55 -26.29 1.78
N HIS A 429 -4.79 -25.83 1.86
CA HIS A 429 -5.78 -26.40 2.76
C HIS A 429 -5.96 -27.90 2.50
N PRO A 430 -6.08 -28.78 3.54
CA PRO A 430 -6.18 -30.24 3.39
C PRO A 430 -7.26 -30.70 2.41
N LYS A 431 -8.38 -29.97 2.34
CA LYS A 431 -9.47 -30.24 1.38
C LYS A 431 -8.99 -30.29 -0.08
N PHE A 432 -7.94 -29.55 -0.43
CA PHE A 432 -7.42 -29.40 -1.80
C PHE A 432 -6.02 -30.00 -1.97
N ARG A 433 -5.21 -29.98 -0.91
CA ARG A 433 -3.79 -30.35 -0.93
C ARG A 433 -3.54 -31.74 -1.53
N ASP A 434 -4.24 -32.74 -1.04
CA ASP A 434 -4.01 -34.13 -1.45
C ASP A 434 -4.39 -34.36 -2.92
N ALA A 435 -5.40 -33.63 -3.44
CA ALA A 435 -5.74 -33.65 -4.85
C ALA A 435 -4.66 -32.97 -5.69
N TYR A 436 -4.16 -31.82 -5.25
CA TYR A 436 -3.07 -31.09 -5.96
C TYR A 436 -1.80 -31.93 -6.04
N LEU A 437 -1.38 -32.53 -4.92
CA LEU A 437 -0.17 -33.36 -4.89
C LEU A 437 -0.30 -34.60 -5.77
N ARG A 438 -1.46 -35.26 -5.80
CA ARG A 438 -1.70 -36.42 -6.69
C ARG A 438 -1.67 -36.00 -8.16
N ASP A 439 -2.39 -34.95 -8.52
CA ASP A 439 -2.40 -34.45 -9.90
C ASP A 439 -1.01 -34.14 -10.39
N LEU A 440 -0.18 -33.43 -9.57
CA LEU A 440 1.21 -33.13 -9.91
C LEU A 440 2.07 -34.37 -10.00
N TYR A 441 1.83 -35.38 -9.15
CA TYR A 441 2.61 -36.60 -9.16
C TYR A 441 2.29 -37.50 -10.37
N GLU A 442 1.04 -37.51 -10.82
CA GLU A 442 0.56 -38.33 -11.93
C GLU A 442 0.76 -37.66 -13.31
N ASP A 443 0.92 -36.33 -13.37
CA ASP A 443 1.09 -35.58 -14.61
C ASP A 443 2.46 -35.92 -15.28
N PRO A 444 2.45 -36.54 -16.47
CA PRO A 444 3.67 -36.90 -17.18
C PRO A 444 4.48 -35.68 -17.67
N MET A 445 3.83 -34.53 -17.84
CA MET A 445 4.49 -33.29 -18.24
C MET A 445 5.21 -32.60 -17.06
N PHE A 446 4.95 -33.04 -15.85
CA PHE A 446 5.50 -32.46 -14.66
C PHE A 446 6.80 -33.14 -14.25
N THR A 447 7.92 -32.44 -14.37
CA THR A 447 9.22 -32.99 -13.96
C THR A 447 9.30 -33.14 -12.44
N LYS A 448 9.32 -34.35 -11.97
CA LYS A 448 9.40 -34.67 -10.55
C LYS A 448 10.85 -34.52 -10.05
N PRO A 449 11.05 -33.98 -8.84
CA PRO A 449 12.35 -34.00 -8.19
C PRO A 449 12.84 -35.44 -7.98
N ILE A 450 14.12 -35.68 -8.17
CA ILE A 450 14.73 -37.01 -7.96
C ILE A 450 14.48 -37.47 -6.51
N GLY A 451 13.97 -38.67 -6.35
CA GLY A 451 13.71 -39.29 -5.05
C GLY A 451 12.49 -38.70 -4.30
N TYR A 452 11.65 -37.89 -4.95
CA TYR A 452 10.39 -37.43 -4.36
C TYR A 452 9.35 -38.57 -4.33
N THR A 453 8.64 -38.65 -3.22
CA THR A 453 7.48 -39.54 -3.01
C THR A 453 6.39 -38.76 -2.27
N LEU A 454 5.10 -39.13 -2.42
CA LEU A 454 3.97 -38.38 -1.83
C LEU A 454 4.01 -38.26 -0.29
N ASP A 455 4.70 -39.19 0.38
CA ASP A 455 4.88 -39.21 1.83
C ASP A 455 6.04 -38.38 2.34
N ARG A 456 6.84 -37.80 1.43
CA ARG A 456 7.98 -36.93 1.76
C ARG A 456 7.59 -35.47 1.74
N THR A 457 8.07 -34.71 2.73
CA THR A 457 8.00 -33.25 2.70
C THR A 457 8.86 -32.73 1.55
N PRO A 458 8.29 -31.98 0.59
CA PRO A 458 9.05 -31.42 -0.52
C PRO A 458 10.14 -30.45 -0.05
N ARG A 459 11.17 -30.30 -0.88
CA ARG A 459 12.19 -29.27 -0.67
C ARG A 459 11.53 -27.87 -0.58
N GLY A 460 12.03 -27.02 0.33
CA GLY A 460 11.50 -25.68 0.56
C GLY A 460 10.27 -25.63 1.48
N VAL A 461 9.71 -26.77 1.89
CA VAL A 461 8.52 -26.81 2.76
C VAL A 461 8.91 -26.97 4.22
N LYS A 462 8.32 -26.10 5.05
CA LYS A 462 8.33 -26.20 6.52
C LYS A 462 6.89 -26.25 7.01
N PRO A 463 6.37 -27.44 7.39
CA PRO A 463 5.01 -27.57 7.91
C PRO A 463 4.84 -26.83 9.24
N TYR A 464 3.63 -26.36 9.52
CA TYR A 464 3.29 -25.84 10.84
C TYR A 464 3.30 -26.97 11.88
N ALA A 465 4.13 -26.82 12.91
CA ALA A 465 4.32 -27.85 13.94
C ALA A 465 3.31 -27.75 15.11
N GLY A 466 2.50 -26.69 15.15
CA GLY A 466 1.53 -26.48 16.23
C GLY A 466 0.35 -27.45 16.17
N LYS A 467 -0.32 -27.69 17.31
CA LYS A 467 -1.52 -28.53 17.37
C LYS A 467 -2.70 -27.79 16.71
N ILE A 468 -3.18 -28.32 15.58
CA ILE A 468 -4.37 -27.84 14.91
C ILE A 468 -5.59 -28.22 15.73
N LYS A 469 -6.24 -27.27 16.42
CA LYS A 469 -7.60 -27.45 16.89
C LYS A 469 -8.53 -27.27 15.67
N ILE A 470 -8.94 -28.36 15.05
CA ILE A 470 -10.00 -28.35 14.05
C ILE A 470 -11.29 -28.01 14.79
N ARG A 471 -11.96 -26.92 14.41
CA ARG A 471 -13.35 -26.64 14.78
C ARG A 471 -14.30 -27.35 13.82
#